data_428592f1a1f37c17f0b53da8f5276f67
#
_entry.id   428592f1a1f37c17f0b53da8f5276f67
#
_cell.length_a   1.000
_cell.length_b   1.000
_cell.length_c   1.000
_cell.angle_alpha   90.00
_cell.angle_beta   90.00
_cell.angle_gamma   90.00
#
_symmetry.space_group_name_H-M   'P 1'
#
loop_
_entity.id
_entity.type
_entity.pdbx_description
1 polymer ?
#
loop_
_entity_poly.entity_id
_entity_poly.type
_entity_poly.pdbx_seq_one_letter_code
_entity_poly.pdbx_strand_id
1 'polypeptide(L)'
;MRWLVLLLVSFALTGCLSEASVQPIEPAEPVTAPDTFDHGAFTAVLQDVVDERGLVDYEALVADPEPLNDYLRRLAATDPSNLPDDDRLAFWLNTYNAYALKLIVDNYPVESIRDVVGGAFVPLVNTPFKVEFVTVGGEVMTLDGVEHGTIREEFDEPRIHFALVCAALSCPPLRAEAYVGDRLDAQLDEQARRFLNNPAKNRIPADEDTIELSKIFSWFKGDFGGNDTALQAFLAPYFDGDVRAKLEQGAYDVDFLSYDWSLNDTSSTL
;
A
#
# COMPACT_ATOMS: atom_id res chain seq x y z
N MET A 1 -57.91 26.58 36.29
CA MET A 1 -57.27 25.42 35.70
C MET A 1 -56.29 25.91 34.60
N ARG A 2 -55.00 25.90 34.91
CA ARG A 2 -53.91 26.32 33.95
C ARG A 2 -53.30 25.08 33.42
N TRP A 3 -53.41 24.90 32.13
CA TRP A 3 -52.75 23.80 31.40
C TRP A 3 -51.32 24.22 31.12
N LEU A 4 -50.35 23.48 31.68
CA LEU A 4 -48.92 23.57 31.33
C LEU A 4 -48.68 22.70 30.07
N VAL A 5 -48.29 23.34 28.95
CA VAL A 5 -47.80 22.64 27.76
C VAL A 5 -46.30 22.44 27.92
N LEU A 6 -45.90 21.19 28.14
CA LEU A 6 -44.49 20.80 28.11
C LEU A 6 -44.05 20.64 26.64
N LEU A 7 -43.24 21.58 26.17
CA LEU A 7 -42.53 21.46 24.91
C LEU A 7 -41.32 20.52 25.10
N LEU A 8 -41.41 19.28 24.59
CA LEU A 8 -40.30 18.38 24.44
C LEU A 8 -39.45 18.84 23.22
N VAL A 9 -38.33 19.49 23.51
CA VAL A 9 -37.28 19.77 22.49
C VAL A 9 -36.48 18.51 22.31
N SER A 10 -36.75 17.75 21.23
CA SER A 10 -35.94 16.65 20.79
C SER A 10 -34.66 17.21 20.15
N PHE A 11 -33.53 17.14 20.84
CA PHE A 11 -32.21 17.32 20.23
C PHE A 11 -31.93 16.09 19.39
N ALA A 12 -32.11 16.21 18.08
CA ALA A 12 -31.53 15.25 17.12
C ALA A 12 -30.03 15.49 17.10
N LEU A 13 -29.26 14.63 17.76
CA LEU A 13 -27.83 14.49 17.55
C LEU A 13 -27.64 13.87 16.13
N THR A 14 -27.59 14.71 15.12
CA THR A 14 -27.00 14.33 13.83
C THR A 14 -25.51 14.21 14.08
N GLY A 15 -25.05 13.03 14.45
CA GLY A 15 -23.65 12.66 14.34
C GLY A 15 -23.32 12.68 12.86
N CYS A 16 -22.59 13.69 12.40
CA CYS A 16 -21.91 13.63 11.11
C CYS A 16 -20.92 12.46 11.20
N LEU A 17 -21.25 11.34 10.58
CA LEU A 17 -20.25 10.37 10.19
C LEU A 17 -19.35 11.11 9.19
N SER A 18 -18.12 11.36 9.56
CA SER A 18 -17.11 11.90 8.65
C SER A 18 -16.88 10.84 7.57
N GLU A 19 -17.40 11.05 6.38
CA GLU A 19 -16.97 10.28 5.20
C GLU A 19 -15.52 10.64 4.91
N ALA A 20 -14.74 9.70 4.33
CA ALA A 20 -13.40 10.00 3.87
C ALA A 20 -13.43 11.25 2.99
N SER A 21 -12.54 12.21 3.25
CA SER A 21 -12.56 13.50 2.54
C SER A 21 -11.91 13.44 1.15
N VAL A 22 -11.47 12.26 0.72
CA VAL A 22 -10.83 12.04 -0.58
C VAL A 22 -11.85 12.02 -1.71
N GLN A 23 -11.50 12.67 -2.83
CA GLN A 23 -12.32 12.69 -4.04
C GLN A 23 -11.52 12.11 -5.21
N PRO A 24 -12.20 11.51 -6.22
CA PRO A 24 -11.56 11.12 -7.47
C PRO A 24 -10.82 12.29 -8.11
N ILE A 25 -9.67 12.00 -8.71
CA ILE A 25 -8.88 12.98 -9.44
C ILE A 25 -9.40 13.04 -10.88
N GLU A 26 -9.77 14.25 -11.32
CA GLU A 26 -10.13 14.48 -12.71
C GLU A 26 -8.88 14.44 -13.62
N PRO A 27 -8.95 13.80 -14.79
CA PRO A 27 -7.86 13.83 -15.77
C PRO A 27 -7.51 15.25 -16.20
N ALA A 28 -6.21 15.57 -16.30
CA ALA A 28 -5.75 16.88 -16.78
C ALA A 28 -5.95 17.05 -18.30
N GLU A 29 -5.93 15.95 -19.03
CA GLU A 29 -6.01 15.86 -20.49
C GLU A 29 -6.98 14.75 -20.90
N PRO A 30 -7.45 14.71 -22.15
CA PRO A 30 -8.22 13.57 -22.63
C PRO A 30 -7.47 12.25 -22.46
N VAL A 31 -8.20 11.19 -22.10
CA VAL A 31 -7.62 9.86 -21.90
C VAL A 31 -6.93 9.37 -23.17
N THR A 32 -5.73 8.86 -23.02
CA THR A 32 -4.91 8.24 -24.08
C THR A 32 -4.38 6.89 -23.62
N ALA A 33 -4.05 6.02 -24.58
CA ALA A 33 -3.42 4.72 -24.34
C ALA A 33 -2.01 4.71 -24.99
N PRO A 34 -1.00 5.27 -24.31
CA PRO A 34 0.36 5.36 -24.84
C PRO A 34 1.09 4.01 -24.75
N ASP A 35 2.15 3.87 -25.57
CA ASP A 35 3.05 2.70 -25.51
C ASP A 35 4.11 2.82 -24.40
N THR A 36 4.23 3.98 -23.75
CA THR A 36 5.18 4.25 -22.66
C THR A 36 4.58 5.25 -21.67
N PHE A 37 4.95 5.14 -20.39
CA PHE A 37 4.58 6.11 -19.36
C PHE A 37 5.81 6.49 -18.51
N ASP A 38 6.06 7.79 -18.35
CA ASP A 38 7.19 8.29 -17.56
C ASP A 38 6.79 8.52 -16.08
N HIS A 39 7.46 7.80 -15.18
CA HIS A 39 7.30 7.90 -13.73
C HIS A 39 8.28 8.88 -13.04
N GLY A 40 9.08 9.63 -13.79
CA GLY A 40 10.09 10.54 -13.25
C GLY A 40 9.54 11.57 -12.27
N ALA A 41 8.34 12.10 -12.53
CA ALA A 41 7.67 13.04 -11.61
C ALA A 41 7.34 12.40 -10.25
N PHE A 42 6.90 11.13 -10.24
CA PHE A 42 6.65 10.42 -8.99
C PHE A 42 7.95 10.08 -8.25
N THR A 43 9.00 9.72 -8.98
CA THR A 43 10.34 9.54 -8.38
C THR A 43 10.80 10.82 -7.66
N ALA A 44 10.61 12.00 -8.26
CA ALA A 44 10.97 13.26 -7.61
C ALA A 44 10.18 13.46 -6.30
N VAL A 45 8.86 13.25 -6.31
CA VAL A 45 8.04 13.31 -5.10
C VAL A 45 8.57 12.35 -4.02
N LEU A 46 8.82 11.09 -4.39
CA LEU A 46 9.30 10.08 -3.42
C LEU A 46 10.68 10.44 -2.84
N GLN A 47 11.60 10.98 -3.64
CA GLN A 47 12.91 11.41 -3.18
C GLN A 47 12.85 12.55 -2.17
N ASP A 48 11.88 13.44 -2.30
CA ASP A 48 11.71 14.58 -1.40
C ASP A 48 11.11 14.19 -0.04
N VAL A 49 10.29 13.12 0.01
CA VAL A 49 9.47 12.82 1.20
C VAL A 49 9.73 11.46 1.84
N VAL A 50 10.46 10.54 1.19
CA VAL A 50 10.71 9.20 1.72
C VAL A 50 12.13 9.10 2.29
N ASP A 51 12.24 8.75 3.57
CA ASP A 51 13.53 8.59 4.24
C ASP A 51 14.18 7.21 3.93
N GLU A 52 15.44 7.04 4.39
CA GLU A 52 16.19 5.79 4.19
C GLU A 52 15.52 4.55 4.81
N ARG A 53 14.65 4.74 5.81
CA ARG A 53 13.86 3.67 6.44
C ARG A 53 12.63 3.31 5.61
N GLY A 54 12.25 4.16 4.65
CA GLY A 54 11.02 4.04 3.85
C GLY A 54 9.79 4.60 4.58
N LEU A 55 10.00 5.51 5.53
CA LEU A 55 8.97 6.29 6.18
C LEU A 55 8.72 7.57 5.38
N VAL A 56 7.52 8.11 5.49
CA VAL A 56 7.03 9.24 4.69
C VAL A 56 6.90 10.50 5.53
N ASP A 57 7.43 11.61 5.04
CA ASP A 57 7.17 12.95 5.57
C ASP A 57 5.81 13.45 5.04
N TYR A 58 4.73 13.05 5.71
CA TYR A 58 3.40 13.48 5.33
C TYR A 58 3.15 14.97 5.58
N GLU A 59 3.83 15.57 6.54
CA GLU A 59 3.74 17.03 6.78
C GLU A 59 4.25 17.81 5.56
N ALA A 60 5.37 17.39 4.97
CA ALA A 60 5.90 17.98 3.74
C ALA A 60 4.95 17.78 2.55
N LEU A 61 4.36 16.58 2.38
CA LEU A 61 3.38 16.31 1.33
C LEU A 61 2.11 17.17 1.47
N VAL A 62 1.65 17.40 2.69
CA VAL A 62 0.48 18.26 2.96
C VAL A 62 0.82 19.73 2.68
N ALA A 63 2.04 20.16 2.97
CA ALA A 63 2.49 21.54 2.72
C ALA A 63 2.59 21.86 1.21
N ASP A 64 2.97 20.88 0.37
CA ASP A 64 3.02 21.03 -1.10
C ASP A 64 2.50 19.75 -1.79
N PRO A 65 1.16 19.58 -1.92
CA PRO A 65 0.56 18.40 -2.51
C PRO A 65 0.55 18.41 -4.06
N GLU A 66 0.85 19.54 -4.69
CA GLU A 66 0.67 19.70 -6.14
C GLU A 66 1.55 18.78 -7.00
N PRO A 67 2.84 18.51 -6.68
CA PRO A 67 3.64 17.56 -7.45
C PRO A 67 3.01 16.14 -7.47
N LEU A 68 2.47 15.68 -6.33
CA LEU A 68 1.73 14.41 -6.27
C LEU A 68 0.43 14.49 -7.06
N ASN A 69 -0.36 15.55 -6.91
CA ASN A 69 -1.63 15.73 -7.63
C ASN A 69 -1.41 15.79 -9.14
N ASP A 70 -0.35 16.43 -9.62
CA ASP A 70 -0.02 16.47 -11.06
C ASP A 70 0.30 15.08 -11.60
N TYR A 71 1.04 14.27 -10.86
CA TYR A 71 1.30 12.89 -11.23
C TYR A 71 0.00 12.06 -11.28
N LEU A 72 -0.87 12.22 -10.29
CA LEU A 72 -2.17 11.53 -10.24
C LEU A 72 -3.09 11.93 -11.41
N ARG A 73 -3.10 13.22 -11.82
CA ARG A 73 -3.85 13.67 -13.01
C ARG A 73 -3.34 13.00 -14.29
N ARG A 74 -2.03 12.75 -14.40
CA ARG A 74 -1.45 12.01 -15.52
C ARG A 74 -1.87 10.54 -15.50
N LEU A 75 -1.88 9.88 -14.35
CA LEU A 75 -2.41 8.52 -14.21
C LEU A 75 -3.89 8.47 -14.62
N ALA A 76 -4.69 9.43 -14.15
CA ALA A 76 -6.11 9.53 -14.48
C ALA A 76 -6.36 9.69 -15.99
N ALA A 77 -5.45 10.34 -16.74
CA ALA A 77 -5.53 10.52 -18.19
C ALA A 77 -4.93 9.36 -19.00
N THR A 78 -4.42 8.30 -18.35
CA THR A 78 -3.69 7.22 -19.02
C THR A 78 -4.45 5.90 -18.94
N ASP A 79 -4.81 5.33 -20.09
CA ASP A 79 -5.20 3.92 -20.22
C ASP A 79 -3.92 3.08 -20.39
N PRO A 80 -3.57 2.20 -19.43
CA PRO A 80 -2.32 1.44 -19.47
C PRO A 80 -2.35 0.22 -20.38
N SER A 81 -3.43 -0.02 -21.12
CA SER A 81 -3.66 -1.25 -21.90
C SER A 81 -2.62 -1.52 -22.99
N ASN A 82 -1.98 -0.46 -23.53
CA ASN A 82 -0.94 -0.58 -24.55
C ASN A 82 0.48 -0.69 -23.98
N LEU A 83 0.66 -0.50 -22.67
CA LEU A 83 1.98 -0.64 -22.05
C LEU A 83 2.47 -2.09 -22.13
N PRO A 84 3.77 -2.32 -22.39
CA PRO A 84 4.40 -3.64 -22.19
C PRO A 84 4.14 -4.17 -20.78
N ASP A 85 4.18 -5.48 -20.59
CA ASP A 85 3.78 -6.13 -19.32
C ASP A 85 4.53 -5.58 -18.09
N ASP A 86 5.86 -5.44 -18.16
CA ASP A 86 6.65 -4.90 -17.05
C ASP A 86 6.37 -3.43 -16.79
N ASP A 87 6.17 -2.62 -17.83
CA ASP A 87 5.78 -1.21 -17.71
C ASP A 87 4.37 -1.09 -17.14
N ARG A 88 3.47 -1.99 -17.53
CA ARG A 88 2.08 -2.02 -17.04
C ARG A 88 2.04 -2.43 -15.55
N LEU A 89 2.82 -3.42 -15.13
CA LEU A 89 2.93 -3.76 -13.71
C LEU A 89 3.55 -2.61 -12.91
N ALA A 90 4.63 -1.99 -13.40
CA ALA A 90 5.24 -0.82 -12.77
C ALA A 90 4.23 0.34 -12.65
N PHE A 91 3.44 0.59 -13.69
CA PHE A 91 2.37 1.60 -13.69
C PHE A 91 1.35 1.34 -12.56
N TRP A 92 0.89 0.11 -12.40
CA TRP A 92 -0.10 -0.23 -11.37
C TRP A 92 0.49 -0.19 -9.95
N LEU A 93 1.74 -0.63 -9.75
CA LEU A 93 2.43 -0.50 -8.45
C LEU A 93 2.56 0.96 -8.02
N ASN A 94 2.98 1.83 -8.95
CA ASN A 94 3.10 3.26 -8.69
C ASN A 94 1.72 3.91 -8.49
N THR A 95 0.71 3.49 -9.22
CA THR A 95 -0.68 3.95 -9.04
C THR A 95 -1.14 3.66 -7.62
N TYR A 96 -1.05 2.42 -7.15
CA TYR A 96 -1.43 2.07 -5.79
C TYR A 96 -0.71 2.94 -4.75
N ASN A 97 0.63 3.03 -4.84
CA ASN A 97 1.43 3.76 -3.87
C ASN A 97 1.13 5.28 -3.89
N ALA A 98 0.98 5.89 -5.07
CA ALA A 98 0.64 7.30 -5.18
C ALA A 98 -0.74 7.63 -4.61
N TYR A 99 -1.74 6.79 -4.86
CA TYR A 99 -3.07 6.97 -4.30
C TYR A 99 -3.14 6.62 -2.80
N ALA A 100 -2.31 5.69 -2.30
CA ALA A 100 -2.18 5.45 -0.86
C ALA A 100 -1.62 6.69 -0.14
N LEU A 101 -0.61 7.36 -0.72
CA LEU A 101 -0.11 8.65 -0.22
C LEU A 101 -1.20 9.73 -0.25
N LYS A 102 -1.92 9.85 -1.38
CA LYS A 102 -3.03 10.82 -1.54
C LYS A 102 -4.09 10.64 -0.45
N LEU A 103 -4.48 9.38 -0.18
CA LEU A 103 -5.49 9.08 0.83
C LEU A 103 -5.09 9.60 2.21
N ILE A 104 -3.82 9.48 2.58
CA ILE A 104 -3.31 10.03 3.84
C ILE A 104 -3.24 11.55 3.78
N VAL A 105 -2.68 12.14 2.73
CA VAL A 105 -2.52 13.59 2.57
C VAL A 105 -3.87 14.32 2.73
N ASP A 106 -4.92 13.79 2.10
CA ASP A 106 -6.26 14.40 2.16
C ASP A 106 -6.94 14.30 3.54
N ASN A 107 -6.45 13.41 4.41
CA ASN A 107 -7.03 13.15 5.72
C ASN A 107 -6.05 13.45 6.88
N TYR A 108 -4.85 13.93 6.59
CA TYR A 108 -3.83 14.23 7.61
C TYR A 108 -4.25 15.39 8.52
N PRO A 109 -3.96 15.36 9.84
CA PRO A 109 -3.23 14.28 10.53
C PRO A 109 -4.14 13.12 10.95
N VAL A 110 -3.62 11.89 10.77
CA VAL A 110 -4.25 10.65 11.25
C VAL A 110 -3.18 9.77 11.90
N GLU A 111 -3.55 8.96 12.88
CA GLU A 111 -2.62 8.02 13.53
C GLU A 111 -2.46 6.71 12.72
N SER A 112 -3.43 6.41 11.86
CA SER A 112 -3.49 5.20 11.05
C SER A 112 -4.32 5.43 9.79
N ILE A 113 -3.98 4.76 8.68
CA ILE A 113 -4.86 4.74 7.49
C ILE A 113 -6.28 4.26 7.83
N ARG A 114 -6.44 3.46 8.88
CA ARG A 114 -7.73 2.93 9.33
C ARG A 114 -8.66 4.01 9.92
N ASP A 115 -8.13 5.17 10.26
CA ASP A 115 -8.87 6.28 10.82
C ASP A 115 -9.51 7.17 9.73
N VAL A 116 -9.12 6.98 8.48
CA VAL A 116 -9.60 7.76 7.32
C VAL A 116 -11.10 7.57 7.08
N VAL A 117 -11.64 6.39 7.35
CA VAL A 117 -13.08 6.15 7.25
C VAL A 117 -13.76 6.40 8.58
N GLY A 118 -14.72 7.35 8.61
CA GLY A 118 -15.47 7.66 9.82
C GLY A 118 -16.25 6.47 10.36
N GLY A 119 -16.26 6.35 11.71
CA GLY A 119 -16.97 5.28 12.42
C GLY A 119 -16.08 4.12 12.84
N ALA A 120 -16.68 3.06 13.40
CA ALA A 120 -15.94 1.89 13.83
C ALA A 120 -15.40 1.13 12.60
N PHE A 121 -14.10 0.88 12.58
CA PHE A 121 -13.47 0.02 11.58
C PHE A 121 -14.09 -1.38 11.64
N VAL A 122 -14.79 -1.78 10.59
CA VAL A 122 -15.34 -3.13 10.43
C VAL A 122 -14.56 -3.81 9.30
N PRO A 123 -13.70 -4.81 9.63
CA PRO A 123 -12.95 -5.53 8.61
C PRO A 123 -13.86 -6.04 7.50
N LEU A 124 -13.42 -5.95 6.25
CA LEU A 124 -14.12 -6.36 5.02
C LEU A 124 -15.34 -5.49 4.61
N VAL A 125 -15.86 -4.63 5.48
CA VAL A 125 -17.08 -3.84 5.20
C VAL A 125 -16.76 -2.36 5.07
N ASN A 126 -16.06 -1.79 6.05
CA ASN A 126 -15.72 -0.38 6.10
C ASN A 126 -14.21 -0.22 6.23
N THR A 127 -13.51 -0.24 5.10
CA THR A 127 -12.05 -0.11 5.05
C THR A 127 -11.68 1.04 4.12
N PRO A 128 -10.59 1.80 4.42
CA PRO A 128 -10.13 2.87 3.55
C PRO A 128 -9.77 2.39 2.14
N PHE A 129 -9.40 1.12 2.00
CA PHE A 129 -9.04 0.50 0.72
C PHE A 129 -10.23 0.29 -0.23
N LYS A 130 -11.47 0.39 0.25
CA LYS A 130 -12.72 0.26 -0.52
C LYS A 130 -13.39 1.61 -0.85
N VAL A 131 -12.73 2.72 -0.57
CA VAL A 131 -13.19 4.04 -0.99
C VAL A 131 -12.92 4.19 -2.49
N GLU A 132 -13.91 4.66 -3.26
CA GLU A 132 -13.81 4.92 -4.70
C GLU A 132 -13.19 6.31 -4.91
N PHE A 133 -11.91 6.38 -5.23
CA PHE A 133 -11.19 7.64 -5.49
C PHE A 133 -9.97 7.49 -6.40
N VAL A 134 -9.55 6.27 -6.70
CA VAL A 134 -8.46 6.01 -7.64
C VAL A 134 -8.99 6.19 -9.06
N THR A 135 -8.41 7.11 -9.84
CA THR A 135 -8.81 7.32 -11.23
C THR A 135 -7.67 6.91 -12.17
N VAL A 136 -7.95 6.01 -13.09
CA VAL A 136 -7.04 5.56 -14.16
C VAL A 136 -7.82 5.45 -15.47
N GLY A 137 -7.30 6.06 -16.54
CA GLY A 137 -7.97 6.00 -17.83
C GLY A 137 -9.40 6.58 -17.83
N GLY A 138 -9.69 7.49 -16.90
CA GLY A 138 -11.03 8.07 -16.70
C GLY A 138 -12.00 7.19 -15.91
N GLU A 139 -11.60 5.99 -15.51
CA GLU A 139 -12.41 5.10 -14.68
C GLU A 139 -12.04 5.23 -13.20
N VAL A 140 -13.06 5.24 -12.33
CA VAL A 140 -12.88 5.33 -10.88
C VAL A 140 -12.92 3.94 -10.26
N MET A 141 -11.94 3.64 -9.42
CA MET A 141 -11.81 2.37 -8.70
C MET A 141 -11.34 2.57 -7.25
N THR A 142 -11.12 1.50 -6.53
CA THR A 142 -10.64 1.49 -5.16
C THR A 142 -9.19 0.99 -5.11
N LEU A 143 -8.44 1.25 -4.01
CA LEU A 143 -7.12 0.60 -3.81
C LEU A 143 -7.23 -0.93 -3.81
N ASP A 144 -8.29 -1.47 -3.20
CA ASP A 144 -8.62 -2.91 -3.20
C ASP A 144 -8.83 -3.42 -4.65
N GLY A 145 -9.49 -2.62 -5.50
CA GLY A 145 -9.67 -2.90 -6.92
C GLY A 145 -8.36 -2.92 -7.71
N VAL A 146 -7.45 -1.98 -7.43
CA VAL A 146 -6.12 -1.96 -8.04
C VAL A 146 -5.32 -3.21 -7.65
N GLU A 147 -5.25 -3.54 -6.35
CA GLU A 147 -4.47 -4.68 -5.86
C GLU A 147 -5.08 -6.02 -6.27
N HIS A 148 -6.36 -6.24 -5.91
CA HIS A 148 -7.00 -7.55 -6.05
C HIS A 148 -7.68 -7.74 -7.40
N GLY A 149 -8.27 -6.69 -7.95
CA GLY A 149 -9.02 -6.75 -9.21
C GLY A 149 -8.17 -6.54 -10.46
N THR A 150 -6.95 -6.02 -10.32
CA THR A 150 -6.06 -5.76 -11.45
C THR A 150 -4.71 -6.46 -11.26
N ILE A 151 -3.89 -6.02 -10.30
CA ILE A 151 -2.50 -6.52 -10.21
C ILE A 151 -2.46 -8.03 -10.00
N ARG A 152 -3.18 -8.55 -9.00
CA ARG A 152 -3.17 -9.98 -8.67
C ARG A 152 -3.90 -10.87 -9.67
N GLU A 153 -4.78 -10.29 -10.50
CA GLU A 153 -5.48 -11.04 -11.55
C GLU A 153 -4.68 -11.11 -12.84
N GLU A 154 -3.92 -10.05 -13.17
CA GLU A 154 -3.19 -9.95 -14.42
C GLU A 154 -1.74 -10.46 -14.33
N PHE A 155 -1.13 -10.43 -13.13
CA PHE A 155 0.31 -10.72 -12.96
C PHE A 155 0.53 -11.81 -11.91
N ASP A 156 1.28 -12.86 -12.30
CA ASP A 156 1.75 -13.92 -11.38
C ASP A 156 3.11 -13.52 -10.78
N GLU A 157 3.09 -12.51 -9.90
CA GLU A 157 4.31 -11.91 -9.32
C GLU A 157 4.13 -11.68 -7.80
N PRO A 158 4.48 -12.66 -6.95
CA PRO A 158 4.27 -12.53 -5.50
C PRO A 158 5.06 -11.39 -4.84
N ARG A 159 6.14 -10.90 -5.45
CA ARG A 159 6.94 -9.78 -4.92
C ARG A 159 6.19 -8.45 -4.90
N ILE A 160 5.02 -8.35 -5.56
CA ILE A 160 4.13 -7.18 -5.46
C ILE A 160 3.79 -6.86 -4.01
N HIS A 161 3.64 -7.87 -3.16
CA HIS A 161 3.33 -7.70 -1.73
C HIS A 161 4.44 -7.01 -0.93
N PHE A 162 5.63 -6.86 -1.51
CA PHE A 162 6.73 -6.08 -0.93
C PHE A 162 6.85 -4.69 -1.56
N ALA A 163 6.12 -4.45 -2.66
CA ALA A 163 6.11 -3.21 -3.43
C ALA A 163 4.93 -2.30 -3.08
N LEU A 164 3.78 -2.88 -2.71
CA LEU A 164 2.57 -2.16 -2.33
C LEU A 164 2.66 -1.73 -0.86
N VAL A 165 2.49 -0.42 -0.61
CA VAL A 165 2.65 0.18 0.73
C VAL A 165 1.34 0.83 1.17
N CYS A 166 0.70 0.22 2.15
CA CYS A 166 -0.60 0.64 2.68
C CYS A 166 -0.52 1.68 3.80
N ALA A 167 0.51 2.51 3.82
CA ALA A 167 0.73 3.57 4.82
C ALA A 167 0.81 3.12 6.29
N ALA A 168 1.10 1.84 6.58
CA ALA A 168 1.26 1.34 7.95
C ALA A 168 2.73 1.04 8.28
N LEU A 169 3.10 1.16 9.56
CA LEU A 169 4.45 0.83 10.02
C LEU A 169 4.86 -0.62 9.70
N SER A 170 3.92 -1.57 9.71
CA SER A 170 4.22 -2.96 9.35
C SER A 170 4.21 -3.24 7.85
N CYS A 171 3.85 -2.27 6.97
CA CYS A 171 4.05 -2.39 5.54
C CYS A 171 5.53 -2.56 5.16
N PRO A 172 5.84 -3.08 3.97
CA PRO A 172 7.17 -2.93 3.40
C PRO A 172 7.59 -1.45 3.37
N PRO A 173 8.91 -1.16 3.48
CA PRO A 173 9.38 0.22 3.39
C PRO A 173 9.09 0.79 1.99
N LEU A 174 8.52 1.99 1.91
CA LEU A 174 8.31 2.65 0.63
C LEU A 174 9.67 2.93 -0.05
N ARG A 175 9.77 2.75 -1.36
CA ARG A 175 10.96 3.12 -2.13
C ARG A 175 10.98 4.63 -2.36
N ALA A 176 12.17 5.23 -2.29
CA ALA A 176 12.39 6.64 -2.67
C ALA A 176 12.50 6.81 -4.21
N GLU A 177 12.04 5.86 -4.99
CA GLU A 177 11.93 5.93 -6.45
C GLU A 177 10.73 5.13 -6.95
N ALA A 178 10.15 5.54 -8.07
CA ALA A 178 9.09 4.81 -8.73
C ALA A 178 9.61 3.51 -9.36
N TYR A 179 8.73 2.53 -9.49
CA TYR A 179 8.99 1.33 -10.30
C TYR A 179 8.98 1.70 -11.78
N VAL A 180 9.86 1.08 -12.58
CA VAL A 180 9.97 1.28 -14.03
C VAL A 180 10.21 -0.06 -14.71
N GLY A 181 9.59 -0.28 -15.88
CA GLY A 181 9.57 -1.59 -16.53
C GLY A 181 10.96 -2.18 -16.82
N ASP A 182 11.87 -1.36 -17.35
CA ASP A 182 13.24 -1.78 -17.70
C ASP A 182 14.12 -2.23 -16.50
N ARG A 183 13.72 -1.91 -15.28
CA ARG A 183 14.39 -2.30 -14.02
C ARG A 183 13.49 -3.02 -13.04
N LEU A 184 12.25 -3.35 -13.44
CA LEU A 184 11.22 -3.84 -12.53
C LEU A 184 11.66 -5.08 -11.76
N ASP A 185 12.20 -6.08 -12.43
CA ASP A 185 12.68 -7.31 -11.80
C ASP A 185 13.75 -7.04 -10.72
N ALA A 186 14.72 -6.18 -11.04
CA ALA A 186 15.76 -5.78 -10.09
C ALA A 186 15.18 -4.99 -8.91
N GLN A 187 14.25 -4.06 -9.16
CA GLN A 187 13.60 -3.26 -8.11
C GLN A 187 12.75 -4.13 -7.17
N LEU A 188 12.02 -5.11 -7.70
CA LEU A 188 11.24 -6.06 -6.90
C LEU A 188 12.14 -6.96 -6.05
N ASP A 189 13.27 -7.42 -6.61
CA ASP A 189 14.25 -8.24 -5.89
C ASP A 189 14.94 -7.45 -4.76
N GLU A 190 15.34 -6.21 -5.02
CA GLU A 190 15.90 -5.31 -3.99
C GLU A 190 14.89 -5.06 -2.87
N GLN A 191 13.64 -4.82 -3.25
CA GLN A 191 12.56 -4.56 -2.29
C GLN A 191 12.25 -5.79 -1.44
N ALA A 192 12.25 -6.99 -2.04
CA ALA A 192 12.13 -8.25 -1.33
C ALA A 192 13.25 -8.42 -0.30
N ARG A 193 14.52 -8.21 -0.71
CA ARG A 193 15.68 -8.28 0.20
C ARG A 193 15.57 -7.26 1.34
N ARG A 194 15.19 -6.02 1.03
CA ARG A 194 15.03 -4.95 2.01
C ARG A 194 13.95 -5.28 3.04
N PHE A 195 12.81 -5.82 2.60
CA PHE A 195 11.71 -6.20 3.48
C PHE A 195 12.04 -7.43 4.32
N LEU A 196 12.56 -8.49 3.70
CA LEU A 196 12.83 -9.77 4.36
C LEU A 196 13.94 -9.69 5.41
N ASN A 197 14.96 -8.87 5.15
CA ASN A 197 16.09 -8.68 6.07
C ASN A 197 15.85 -7.59 7.13
N ASN A 198 14.64 -7.03 7.20
CA ASN A 198 14.29 -6.08 8.25
C ASN A 198 13.79 -6.82 9.50
N PRO A 199 14.54 -6.83 10.64
CA PRO A 199 14.18 -7.60 11.84
C PRO A 199 12.91 -7.10 12.55
N ALA A 200 12.47 -5.87 12.26
CA ALA A 200 11.18 -5.37 12.74
C ALA A 200 9.99 -5.95 11.96
N LYS A 201 10.22 -6.52 10.79
CA LYS A 201 9.21 -7.07 9.88
C LYS A 201 9.24 -8.59 9.79
N ASN A 202 10.44 -9.19 9.87
CA ASN A 202 10.65 -10.62 9.74
C ASN A 202 11.84 -11.04 10.61
N ARG A 203 11.75 -12.19 11.28
CA ARG A 203 12.83 -12.76 12.09
C ARG A 203 13.08 -14.18 11.62
N ILE A 204 14.23 -14.39 10.98
CA ILE A 204 14.61 -15.68 10.39
C ILE A 204 16.00 -16.08 10.91
N PRO A 205 16.11 -16.53 12.17
CA PRO A 205 17.38 -16.87 12.79
C PRO A 205 17.91 -18.23 12.29
N ALA A 206 19.25 -18.35 12.19
CA ALA A 206 19.88 -19.60 11.78
C ALA A 206 19.84 -20.70 12.86
N ASP A 207 19.85 -20.31 14.12
CA ASP A 207 20.02 -21.16 15.31
C ASP A 207 18.71 -21.54 16.01
N GLU A 208 17.58 -21.08 15.50
CA GLU A 208 16.25 -21.44 16.00
C GLU A 208 15.50 -22.31 14.99
N ASP A 209 14.44 -22.97 15.42
CA ASP A 209 13.59 -23.82 14.56
C ASP A 209 12.29 -23.11 14.13
N THR A 210 12.03 -21.91 14.68
CA THR A 210 10.86 -21.09 14.35
C THR A 210 11.29 -19.78 13.71
N ILE A 211 10.56 -19.39 12.67
CA ILE A 211 10.65 -18.05 12.04
C ILE A 211 9.38 -17.27 12.31
N GLU A 212 9.54 -15.98 12.58
CA GLU A 212 8.42 -15.04 12.74
C GLU A 212 8.35 -14.10 11.53
N LEU A 213 7.32 -14.26 10.73
CA LEU A 213 7.17 -13.51 9.48
C LEU A 213 6.11 -12.41 9.61
N SER A 214 6.18 -11.42 8.72
CA SER A 214 5.13 -10.42 8.56
C SER A 214 3.77 -11.08 8.32
N LYS A 215 2.72 -10.45 8.85
CA LYS A 215 1.33 -10.89 8.64
C LYS A 215 0.91 -10.92 7.17
N ILE A 216 1.60 -10.21 6.30
CA ILE A 216 1.42 -10.23 4.84
C ILE A 216 1.48 -11.66 4.31
N PHE A 217 2.43 -12.47 4.74
CA PHE A 217 2.55 -13.87 4.31
C PHE A 217 1.37 -14.76 4.74
N SER A 218 0.72 -14.39 5.85
CA SER A 218 -0.51 -15.08 6.30
C SER A 218 -1.72 -14.67 5.45
N TRP A 219 -1.85 -13.39 5.14
CA TRP A 219 -2.99 -12.86 4.37
C TRP A 219 -2.98 -13.32 2.91
N PHE A 220 -1.79 -13.31 2.32
CA PHE A 220 -1.56 -13.64 0.91
C PHE A 220 -0.91 -15.01 0.71
N LYS A 221 -1.14 -15.95 1.64
CA LYS A 221 -0.52 -17.27 1.63
C LYS A 221 -0.67 -18.01 0.28
N GLY A 222 -1.78 -17.80 -0.41
CA GLY A 222 -2.05 -18.37 -1.74
C GLY A 222 -1.01 -17.98 -2.78
N ASP A 223 -0.63 -16.70 -2.79
CA ASP A 223 0.32 -16.13 -3.75
C ASP A 223 1.76 -16.62 -3.50
N PHE A 224 2.06 -17.09 -2.29
CA PHE A 224 3.33 -17.70 -1.90
C PHE A 224 3.29 -19.24 -1.92
N GLY A 225 2.43 -19.85 -2.74
CA GLY A 225 2.33 -21.28 -2.95
C GLY A 225 1.41 -22.04 -2.00
N GLY A 226 0.64 -21.35 -1.14
CA GLY A 226 -0.49 -21.88 -0.40
C GLY A 226 -0.17 -22.69 0.88
N ASN A 227 1.10 -22.99 1.16
CA ASN A 227 1.54 -23.73 2.34
C ASN A 227 2.92 -23.29 2.84
N ASP A 228 3.29 -23.69 4.07
CA ASP A 228 4.52 -23.20 4.71
C ASP A 228 5.81 -23.70 4.03
N THR A 229 5.80 -24.88 3.42
CA THR A 229 6.94 -25.40 2.66
C THR A 229 7.17 -24.60 1.39
N ALA A 230 6.10 -24.27 0.64
CA ALA A 230 6.20 -23.45 -0.56
C ALA A 230 6.62 -22.01 -0.23
N LEU A 231 6.08 -21.45 0.87
CA LEU A 231 6.52 -20.14 1.37
C LEU A 231 8.01 -20.13 1.71
N GLN A 232 8.53 -21.13 2.43
CA GLN A 232 9.95 -21.22 2.74
C GLN A 232 10.81 -21.37 1.47
N ALA A 233 10.36 -22.16 0.50
CA ALA A 233 11.04 -22.28 -0.80
C ALA A 233 11.09 -20.95 -1.56
N PHE A 234 10.02 -20.12 -1.50
CA PHE A 234 9.99 -18.78 -2.05
C PHE A 234 10.99 -17.83 -1.36
N LEU A 235 11.13 -17.94 -0.03
CA LEU A 235 12.06 -17.10 0.76
C LEU A 235 13.53 -17.47 0.55
N ALA A 236 13.85 -18.74 0.31
CA ALA A 236 15.22 -19.27 0.29
C ALA A 236 16.22 -18.49 -0.59
N PRO A 237 15.87 -18.02 -1.82
CA PRO A 237 16.79 -17.26 -2.67
C PRO A 237 17.26 -15.91 -2.09
N TYR A 238 16.57 -15.39 -1.07
CA TYR A 238 16.89 -14.11 -0.44
C TYR A 238 17.85 -14.21 0.74
N PHE A 239 18.24 -15.43 1.12
CA PHE A 239 19.13 -15.71 2.25
C PHE A 239 20.33 -16.55 1.82
N ASP A 240 21.34 -16.63 2.69
CA ASP A 240 22.57 -17.41 2.46
C ASP A 240 22.82 -18.41 3.61
N GLY A 241 23.80 -19.30 3.40
CA GLY A 241 24.31 -20.23 4.43
C GLY A 241 23.25 -21.16 5.03
N ASP A 242 23.27 -21.31 6.34
CA ASP A 242 22.41 -22.25 7.07
C ASP A 242 20.92 -21.86 7.02
N VAL A 243 20.62 -20.56 6.99
CA VAL A 243 19.22 -20.05 6.84
C VAL A 243 18.65 -20.52 5.51
N ARG A 244 19.38 -20.30 4.42
CA ARG A 244 18.95 -20.75 3.09
C ARG A 244 18.73 -22.26 3.05
N ALA A 245 19.68 -23.04 3.59
CA ALA A 245 19.58 -24.50 3.58
C ALA A 245 18.37 -25.02 4.38
N LYS A 246 18.05 -24.41 5.53
CA LYS A 246 16.85 -24.71 6.30
C LYS A 246 15.56 -24.35 5.55
N LEU A 247 15.51 -23.17 4.91
CA LEU A 247 14.37 -22.73 4.12
C LEU A 247 14.11 -23.65 2.93
N GLU A 248 15.17 -24.05 2.19
CA GLU A 248 15.06 -25.00 1.06
C GLU A 248 14.52 -26.38 1.49
N GLN A 249 14.76 -26.79 2.74
CA GLN A 249 14.24 -28.02 3.34
C GLN A 249 12.84 -27.89 3.94
N GLY A 250 12.31 -26.67 4.04
CA GLY A 250 11.05 -26.40 4.76
C GLY A 250 11.14 -26.77 6.24
N ALA A 251 12.31 -26.52 6.85
CA ALA A 251 12.66 -27.03 8.18
C ALA A 251 12.22 -26.10 9.33
N TYR A 252 11.70 -24.91 9.04
CA TYR A 252 11.20 -24.02 10.07
C TYR A 252 9.72 -24.21 10.36
N ASP A 253 9.35 -24.07 11.62
CA ASP A 253 7.99 -23.73 12.01
C ASP A 253 7.74 -22.24 11.69
N VAL A 254 6.55 -21.91 11.17
CA VAL A 254 6.22 -20.56 10.71
C VAL A 254 5.19 -19.92 11.64
N ASP A 255 5.61 -18.86 12.33
CA ASP A 255 4.74 -17.97 13.09
C ASP A 255 4.65 -16.58 12.43
N PHE A 256 3.67 -15.77 12.84
CA PHE A 256 3.42 -14.47 12.27
C PHE A 256 3.41 -13.38 13.33
N LEU A 257 4.20 -12.32 13.09
CA LEU A 257 4.23 -11.12 13.91
C LEU A 257 2.86 -10.43 13.94
N SER A 258 2.59 -9.67 14.99
CA SER A 258 1.46 -8.73 15.01
C SER A 258 1.68 -7.62 13.99
N TYR A 259 0.59 -7.14 13.38
CA TYR A 259 0.68 -6.07 12.39
C TYR A 259 0.40 -4.72 13.05
N ASP A 260 1.37 -3.81 12.98
CA ASP A 260 1.26 -2.45 13.45
C ASP A 260 0.67 -1.56 12.37
N TRP A 261 -0.54 -1.07 12.60
CA TRP A 261 -1.28 -0.21 11.70
C TRP A 261 -1.00 1.29 11.92
N SER A 262 -0.14 1.65 12.86
CA SER A 262 0.29 3.05 13.04
C SER A 262 0.86 3.59 11.73
N LEU A 263 0.64 4.86 11.47
CA LEU A 263 1.06 5.50 10.23
C LEU A 263 2.59 5.38 10.05
N ASN A 264 3.04 5.09 8.83
CA ASN A 264 4.46 5.04 8.46
C ASN A 264 5.06 6.45 8.27
N ASP A 265 4.77 7.34 9.20
CA ASP A 265 5.25 8.72 9.23
C ASP A 265 6.69 8.80 9.75
N THR A 266 7.50 9.75 9.25
CA THR A 266 8.88 9.99 9.70
C THR A 266 8.98 10.38 11.17
N SER A 267 7.90 10.92 11.75
CA SER A 267 7.77 11.21 13.17
C SER A 267 7.55 9.96 14.03
N SER A 268 7.19 8.82 13.42
CA SER A 268 6.97 7.56 14.13
C SER A 268 8.28 6.97 14.62
N THR A 269 8.29 6.46 15.85
CA THR A 269 9.42 5.70 16.41
C THR A 269 9.25 4.21 16.08
N LEU A 270 10.22 3.67 15.35
CA LEU A 270 10.35 2.23 15.09
C LEU A 270 10.90 1.49 16.29
#